data_d2bc0008504f000a6b40022e35c9f2e8
#
_entry.id   d2bc0008504f000a6b40022e35c9f2e8
#
_cell.length_a   1.000
_cell.length_b   1.000
_cell.length_c   1.000
_cell.angle_alpha   90.00
_cell.angle_beta   90.00
_cell.angle_gamma   90.00
#
_symmetry.space_group_name_H-M   'P 1'
#
loop_
_entity.id
_entity.type
_entity.pdbx_description
1 polymer ?
#
loop_
_entity_poly.entity_id
_entity_poly.type
_entity_poly.pdbx_seq_one_letter_code
_entity_poly.pdbx_strand_id
1 'polypeptide(L)'
;MALGRGGILANKREGDGGTPRGSFRPRQLWWRGDRHSRPRTFLPARTIGDTDAWCEDAGDRRYNQAIRLGPEQGGDRLKRTDHLYDFIIEIDHNTRPRIAGRGSAVFLHLARDNFGPTAGCVSMTKAAMLQLLRRLGPRTRIIIG
;
A
#
# COMPACT_ATOMS: atom_id res chain seq x y z
N MET A 1 2.96 14.81 -3.09
CA MET A 1 3.09 13.35 -3.00
C MET A 1 4.55 12.96 -3.08
N ALA A 2 4.92 11.91 -2.37
CA ALA A 2 6.24 11.31 -2.52
C ALA A 2 6.11 9.96 -3.21
N LEU A 3 7.11 9.63 -4.02
CA LEU A 3 7.22 8.39 -4.78
C LEU A 3 8.41 7.57 -4.29
N GLY A 4 8.58 6.38 -4.85
CA GLY A 4 9.74 5.55 -4.59
C GLY A 4 11.04 6.26 -4.92
N ARG A 5 12.10 5.99 -4.15
CA ARG A 5 13.43 6.58 -4.37
C ARG A 5 14.01 6.27 -5.76
N GLY A 6 13.55 5.20 -6.39
CA GLY A 6 13.94 4.82 -7.75
C GLY A 6 13.13 5.49 -8.86
N GLY A 7 12.21 6.39 -8.51
CA GLY A 7 11.34 7.05 -9.48
C GLY A 7 10.24 6.14 -10.02
N ILE A 8 9.62 6.55 -11.11
CA ILE A 8 8.55 5.78 -11.78
C ILE A 8 9.18 4.85 -12.80
N LEU A 9 8.93 3.54 -12.66
CA LEU A 9 9.54 2.51 -13.50
C LEU A 9 8.49 1.72 -14.27
N ALA A 10 8.69 1.57 -15.57
CA ALA A 10 7.84 0.73 -16.42
C ALA A 10 8.04 -0.78 -16.14
N ASN A 11 9.22 -1.15 -15.65
CA ASN A 11 9.61 -2.55 -15.45
C ASN A 11 10.06 -2.77 -14.00
N LYS A 12 9.12 -2.51 -13.08
CA LYS A 12 9.39 -2.59 -11.65
C LYS A 12 9.80 -4.00 -11.20
N ARG A 13 10.77 -4.04 -10.28
CA ARG A 13 11.25 -5.26 -9.61
C ARG A 13 11.21 -5.07 -8.09
N GLU A 14 11.14 -6.20 -7.39
CA GLU A 14 11.25 -6.21 -5.93
C GLU A 14 12.59 -5.60 -5.50
N GLY A 15 12.54 -4.66 -4.55
CA GLY A 15 13.74 -4.06 -3.96
C GLY A 15 14.40 -2.96 -4.78
N ASP A 16 13.87 -2.58 -5.96
CA ASP A 16 14.46 -1.52 -6.79
C ASP A 16 14.12 -0.09 -6.31
N GLY A 17 13.23 0.03 -5.34
CA GLY A 17 12.81 1.33 -4.82
C GLY A 17 11.92 2.13 -5.77
N GLY A 18 11.54 1.56 -6.90
CA GLY A 18 10.72 2.24 -7.91
C GLY A 18 9.23 2.11 -7.66
N THR A 19 8.50 3.15 -8.10
CA THR A 19 7.03 3.13 -8.15
C THR A 19 6.61 2.65 -9.54
N PRO A 20 5.70 1.67 -9.65
CA PRO A 20 5.32 1.15 -10.96
C PRO A 20 4.56 2.16 -11.79
N ARG A 21 4.90 2.26 -13.06
CA ARG A 21 4.11 2.99 -14.05
C ARG A 21 2.92 2.12 -14.47
N GLY A 22 1.75 2.70 -14.56
CA GLY A 22 0.60 1.98 -15.06
C GLY A 22 -0.72 2.57 -14.62
N SER A 23 -1.79 1.83 -14.92
CA SER A 23 -3.15 2.13 -14.52
C SER A 23 -3.64 1.03 -13.59
N PHE A 24 -3.99 1.40 -12.36
CA PHE A 24 -4.31 0.44 -11.31
C PHE A 24 -5.71 0.67 -10.76
N ARG A 25 -6.33 -0.39 -10.27
CA ARG A 25 -7.59 -0.30 -9.53
C ARG A 25 -7.33 -0.31 -8.04
N PRO A 26 -8.00 0.56 -7.27
CA PRO A 26 -8.00 0.41 -5.82
C PRO A 26 -8.80 -0.83 -5.44
N ARG A 27 -8.28 -1.62 -4.49
CA ARG A 27 -8.93 -2.86 -4.06
C ARG A 27 -9.69 -2.67 -2.76
N GLN A 28 -9.03 -2.12 -1.73
CA GLN A 28 -9.63 -1.85 -0.43
C GLN A 28 -8.82 -0.85 0.35
N LEU A 29 -9.47 -0.29 1.36
CA LEU A 29 -8.84 0.52 2.38
C LEU A 29 -8.55 -0.34 3.60
N TRP A 30 -7.33 -0.20 4.14
CA TRP A 30 -6.97 -0.65 5.48
C TRP A 30 -6.75 0.60 6.32
N TRP A 31 -7.31 0.65 7.55
CA TRP A 31 -7.07 1.83 8.40
C TRP A 31 -6.90 1.44 9.87
N ARG A 32 -6.21 2.31 10.60
CA ARG A 32 -6.01 2.18 12.04
C ARG A 32 -7.27 2.61 12.78
N GLY A 33 -8.18 1.67 12.98
CA GLY A 33 -9.44 1.93 13.68
C GLY A 33 -9.27 2.26 15.16
N ASP A 34 -8.09 1.95 15.73
CA ASP A 34 -7.72 2.34 17.10
C ASP A 34 -7.28 3.83 17.20
N ARG A 35 -6.99 4.48 16.07
CA ARG A 35 -6.53 5.87 16.01
C ARG A 35 -7.50 6.81 15.32
N HIS A 36 -8.26 6.31 14.35
CA HIS A 36 -9.13 7.10 13.50
C HIS A 36 -10.48 6.45 13.32
N SER A 37 -11.54 7.25 13.20
CA SER A 37 -12.84 6.76 12.78
C SER A 37 -12.79 6.32 11.31
N ARG A 38 -13.77 5.51 10.90
CA ARG A 38 -13.84 5.04 9.52
C ARG A 38 -14.01 6.23 8.57
N PRO A 39 -13.10 6.42 7.59
CA PRO A 39 -13.23 7.49 6.61
C PRO A 39 -14.36 7.21 5.62
N ARG A 40 -14.85 8.27 4.99
CA ARG A 40 -15.83 8.15 3.90
C ARG A 40 -15.14 7.59 2.65
N THR A 41 -15.65 6.47 2.16
CA THR A 41 -15.13 5.85 0.95
C THR A 41 -16.14 4.84 0.39
N PHE A 42 -16.12 4.64 -0.93
CA PHE A 42 -16.86 3.57 -1.60
C PHE A 42 -16.07 2.27 -1.66
N LEU A 43 -14.81 2.26 -1.21
CA LEU A 43 -14.01 1.06 -1.19
C LEU A 43 -14.42 0.15 -0.03
N PRO A 44 -14.30 -1.17 -0.19
CA PRO A 44 -14.31 -2.06 0.96
C PRO A 44 -13.25 -1.60 1.95
N ALA A 45 -13.56 -1.63 3.24
CA ALA A 45 -12.65 -1.12 4.26
C ALA A 45 -12.56 -2.10 5.42
N ARG A 46 -11.35 -2.28 5.96
CA ARG A 46 -11.12 -3.11 7.13
C ARG A 46 -10.08 -2.48 8.05
N THR A 47 -10.25 -2.71 9.34
CA THR A 47 -9.31 -2.23 10.35
C THR A 47 -8.05 -3.08 10.35
N ILE A 48 -6.92 -2.44 10.67
CA ILE A 48 -5.63 -3.12 10.80
C ILE A 48 -5.52 -3.69 12.22
N GLY A 49 -5.29 -4.99 12.31
CA GLY A 49 -5.07 -5.71 13.57
C GLY A 49 -3.58 -6.02 13.81
N ASP A 50 -3.29 -6.53 15.00
CA ASP A 50 -1.92 -6.77 15.45
C ASP A 50 -1.15 -7.78 14.59
N THR A 51 -1.87 -8.71 13.97
CA THR A 51 -1.26 -9.78 13.17
C THR A 51 -1.25 -9.51 11.68
N ASP A 52 -1.92 -8.44 11.23
CA ASP A 52 -2.00 -8.12 9.81
C ASP A 52 -0.64 -7.71 9.25
N ALA A 53 -0.27 -8.31 8.13
CA ALA A 53 1.01 -8.09 7.47
C ALA A 53 0.89 -8.33 5.97
N TRP A 54 1.96 -8.05 5.25
CA TRP A 54 2.03 -8.27 3.80
C TRP A 54 3.22 -9.16 3.49
N CYS A 55 3.04 -10.15 2.64
CA CYS A 55 4.10 -11.07 2.25
C CYS A 55 4.94 -10.47 1.12
N GLU A 56 6.21 -10.22 1.41
CA GLU A 56 7.20 -9.69 0.46
C GLU A 56 8.23 -10.74 0.04
N ASP A 57 8.09 -11.97 0.51
CA ASP A 57 9.01 -13.06 0.20
C ASP A 57 8.67 -13.68 -1.16
N ALA A 58 9.51 -13.46 -2.15
CA ALA A 58 9.32 -13.98 -3.49
C ALA A 58 9.34 -15.51 -3.56
N GLY A 59 9.88 -16.18 -2.55
CA GLY A 59 9.89 -17.65 -2.44
C GLY A 59 8.64 -18.23 -1.79
N ASP A 60 7.75 -17.39 -1.26
CA ASP A 60 6.51 -17.81 -0.60
C ASP A 60 5.35 -17.76 -1.59
N ARG A 61 4.48 -18.77 -1.54
CA ARG A 61 3.28 -18.81 -2.40
C ARG A 61 2.30 -17.67 -2.11
N ARG A 62 2.41 -17.03 -0.94
CA ARG A 62 1.58 -15.88 -0.55
C ARG A 62 2.18 -14.54 -0.97
N TYR A 63 3.24 -14.56 -1.77
CA TYR A 63 3.90 -13.35 -2.24
C TYR A 63 2.90 -12.30 -2.74
N ASN A 64 3.11 -11.07 -2.33
CA ASN A 64 2.26 -9.92 -2.66
C ASN A 64 0.79 -10.13 -2.24
N GLN A 65 0.58 -10.71 -1.07
CA GLN A 65 -0.75 -10.90 -0.48
C GLN A 65 -0.73 -10.54 1.00
N ALA A 66 -1.92 -10.18 1.50
CA ALA A 66 -2.11 -10.00 2.93
C ALA A 66 -1.96 -11.34 3.65
N ILE A 67 -1.23 -11.34 4.75
CA ILE A 67 -1.00 -12.52 5.60
C ILE A 67 -1.17 -12.14 7.07
N ARG A 68 -1.18 -13.15 7.92
CA ARG A 68 -1.14 -12.95 9.38
C ARG A 68 0.16 -13.51 9.92
N LEU A 69 0.80 -12.72 10.79
CA LEU A 69 2.06 -13.11 11.43
C LEU A 69 1.86 -13.25 12.94
N GLY A 70 2.46 -14.30 13.51
CA GLY A 70 2.54 -14.42 14.96
C GLY A 70 3.48 -13.35 15.56
N PRO A 71 3.46 -13.16 16.90
CA PRO A 71 4.21 -12.09 17.56
C PRO A 71 5.72 -12.10 17.29
N GLU A 72 6.30 -13.30 17.08
CA GLU A 72 7.73 -13.48 16.91
C GLU A 72 8.17 -13.60 15.45
N GLN A 73 7.23 -13.54 14.51
CA GLN A 73 7.55 -13.64 13.09
C GLN A 73 7.95 -12.28 12.53
N GLY A 74 9.02 -12.25 11.73
CA GLY A 74 9.39 -11.07 10.95
C GLY A 74 8.53 -10.89 9.72
N GLY A 75 8.47 -9.68 9.20
CA GLY A 75 7.72 -9.35 7.99
C GLY A 75 7.23 -7.91 7.98
N ASP A 76 6.56 -7.52 6.91
CA ASP A 76 6.00 -6.17 6.77
C ASP A 76 4.65 -6.06 7.48
N ARG A 77 4.70 -5.72 8.76
CA ARG A 77 3.49 -5.54 9.57
C ARG A 77 2.77 -4.26 9.19
N LEU A 78 1.46 -4.35 9.05
CA LEU A 78 0.63 -3.19 8.71
C LEU A 78 0.38 -2.28 9.91
N LYS A 79 0.40 -2.84 11.13
CA LYS A 79 0.23 -2.05 12.37
C LYS A 79 1.56 -1.50 12.82
N ARG A 80 1.88 -0.30 12.35
CA ARG A 80 3.14 0.38 12.65
C ARG A 80 3.00 1.28 13.87
N THR A 81 4.13 1.59 14.51
CA THR A 81 4.16 2.57 15.61
C THR A 81 4.08 4.00 15.12
N ASP A 82 4.60 4.29 13.92
CA ASP A 82 4.45 5.59 13.27
C ASP A 82 3.08 5.74 12.60
N HIS A 83 2.87 6.85 11.86
CA HIS A 83 1.59 7.14 11.23
C HIS A 83 1.48 6.69 9.78
N LEU A 84 2.54 6.16 9.19
CA LEU A 84 2.60 5.93 7.74
C LEU A 84 1.49 5.02 7.22
N TYR A 85 1.13 4.00 7.98
CA TYR A 85 0.09 3.05 7.61
C TYR A 85 -1.24 3.27 8.34
N ASP A 86 -1.46 4.49 8.83
CA ASP A 86 -2.77 4.81 9.44
C ASP A 86 -3.92 4.67 8.43
N PHE A 87 -3.63 4.94 7.15
CA PHE A 87 -4.52 4.66 6.02
C PHE A 87 -3.70 4.07 4.89
N ILE A 88 -4.13 2.92 4.37
CA ILE A 88 -3.50 2.24 3.24
C ILE A 88 -4.56 1.98 2.18
N ILE A 89 -4.33 2.47 0.96
CA ILE A 89 -5.12 2.06 -0.20
C ILE A 89 -4.33 0.98 -0.92
N GLU A 90 -4.88 -0.23 -0.93
CA GLU A 90 -4.34 -1.36 -1.66
C GLU A 90 -4.70 -1.23 -3.13
N ILE A 91 -3.71 -1.32 -4.02
CA ILE A 91 -3.93 -1.29 -5.48
C ILE A 91 -3.60 -2.65 -6.09
N ASP A 92 -4.08 -2.89 -7.31
CA ASP A 92 -3.97 -4.18 -7.96
C ASP A 92 -2.65 -4.41 -8.71
N HIS A 93 -1.59 -3.66 -8.38
CA HIS A 93 -0.27 -3.89 -8.96
C HIS A 93 0.20 -5.34 -8.70
N ASN A 94 0.68 -5.99 -9.76
CA ASN A 94 1.21 -7.35 -9.72
C ASN A 94 0.24 -8.36 -9.08
N THR A 95 -1.02 -8.34 -9.50
CA THR A 95 -2.03 -9.26 -8.98
C THR A 95 -2.65 -10.17 -10.04
N ARG A 96 -2.50 -9.87 -11.34
CA ARG A 96 -3.13 -10.62 -12.44
C ARG A 96 -2.18 -10.82 -13.63
N PRO A 97 -1.28 -11.81 -13.57
CA PRO A 97 -0.97 -12.70 -12.44
C PRO A 97 -0.01 -12.07 -11.43
N ARG A 98 0.07 -12.67 -10.26
CA ARG A 98 1.16 -12.36 -9.32
C ARG A 98 2.42 -13.05 -9.79
N ILE A 99 3.46 -12.25 -10.03
CA ILE A 99 4.74 -12.76 -10.51
C ILE A 99 5.80 -12.47 -9.44
N ALA A 100 6.46 -13.51 -8.96
CA ALA A 100 7.51 -13.39 -7.95
C ALA A 100 8.61 -12.43 -8.44
N GLY A 101 9.03 -11.51 -7.56
CA GLY A 101 10.08 -10.56 -7.87
C GLY A 101 9.65 -9.32 -8.65
N ARG A 102 8.38 -9.20 -9.03
CA ARG A 102 7.88 -8.02 -9.79
C ARG A 102 7.35 -6.90 -8.90
N GLY A 103 7.47 -7.04 -7.62
CA GLY A 103 7.10 -6.03 -6.63
C GLY A 103 5.93 -6.46 -5.75
N SER A 104 6.04 -6.12 -4.47
CA SER A 104 5.03 -6.42 -3.46
C SER A 104 4.79 -5.19 -2.60
N ALA A 105 3.65 -5.16 -1.90
CA ALA A 105 3.30 -4.12 -0.94
C ALA A 105 3.38 -2.71 -1.55
N VAL A 106 2.90 -2.55 -2.78
CA VAL A 106 2.82 -1.23 -3.42
C VAL A 106 1.47 -0.62 -3.06
N PHE A 107 1.51 0.33 -2.13
CA PHE A 107 0.32 0.97 -1.57
C PHE A 107 0.33 2.47 -1.79
N LEU A 108 -0.84 3.10 -1.61
CA LEU A 108 -0.93 4.52 -1.29
C LEU A 108 -1.04 4.62 0.24
N HIS A 109 -0.20 5.43 0.87
CA HIS A 109 -0.21 5.60 2.32
C HIS A 109 0.16 7.04 2.73
N LEU A 110 0.25 7.31 4.04
CA LEU A 110 0.59 8.65 4.52
C LEU A 110 2.08 8.94 4.38
N ALA A 111 2.39 10.19 4.03
CA ALA A 111 3.76 10.63 3.86
C ALA A 111 4.45 10.84 5.22
N ARG A 112 5.78 10.71 5.22
CA ARG A 112 6.63 11.18 6.32
C ARG A 112 6.50 12.70 6.44
N ASP A 113 6.79 13.24 7.61
CA ASP A 113 6.67 14.69 7.84
C ASP A 113 7.52 15.51 6.86
N ASN A 114 8.66 14.98 6.44
CA ASN A 114 9.57 15.65 5.49
C ASN A 114 9.33 15.25 4.03
N PHE A 115 8.27 14.50 3.72
CA PHE A 115 8.01 13.96 2.39
C PHE A 115 9.19 13.18 1.80
N GLY A 116 9.93 12.48 2.64
CA GLY A 116 11.01 11.60 2.18
C GLY A 116 10.50 10.53 1.21
N PRO A 117 11.38 10.03 0.32
CA PRO A 117 11.01 9.02 -0.66
C PRO A 117 10.62 7.70 0.00
N THR A 118 9.82 6.90 -0.71
CA THR A 118 9.38 5.57 -0.27
C THR A 118 10.23 4.47 -0.90
N ALA A 119 9.94 3.23 -0.53
CA ALA A 119 10.55 2.06 -1.17
C ALA A 119 9.80 1.63 -2.45
N GLY A 120 8.80 2.39 -2.89
CA GLY A 120 8.01 2.11 -4.10
C GLY A 120 6.56 2.53 -4.00
N CYS A 121 6.05 2.77 -2.80
CA CYS A 121 4.69 3.24 -2.57
C CYS A 121 4.52 4.71 -2.99
N VAL A 122 3.28 5.13 -3.10
CA VAL A 122 2.91 6.55 -3.26
C VAL A 122 2.43 7.07 -1.91
N SER A 123 3.05 8.12 -1.43
CA SER A 123 2.65 8.70 -0.14
C SER A 123 2.10 10.12 -0.30
N MET A 124 1.24 10.51 0.63
CA MET A 124 0.52 11.78 0.58
C MET A 124 0.15 12.26 1.98
N THR A 125 -0.29 13.49 2.10
CA THR A 125 -0.79 14.03 3.36
C THR A 125 -2.10 13.33 3.75
N LYS A 126 -2.44 13.37 5.04
CA LYS A 126 -3.74 12.87 5.53
C LYS A 126 -4.91 13.57 4.84
N ALA A 127 -4.84 14.88 4.64
CA ALA A 127 -5.90 15.64 3.96
C ALA A 127 -6.10 15.14 2.53
N ALA A 128 -5.01 14.94 1.77
CA ALA A 128 -5.07 14.41 0.43
C ALA A 128 -5.62 12.98 0.41
N MET A 129 -5.20 12.14 1.36
CA MET A 129 -5.69 10.77 1.49
C MET A 129 -7.19 10.73 1.71
N LEU A 130 -7.71 11.53 2.63
CA LEU A 130 -9.15 11.56 2.92
C LEU A 130 -9.98 12.09 1.75
N GLN A 131 -9.46 13.09 1.02
CA GLN A 131 -10.12 13.57 -0.20
C GLN A 131 -10.15 12.50 -1.29
N LEU A 132 -9.03 11.81 -1.47
CA LEU A 132 -8.92 10.74 -2.46
C LEU A 132 -9.91 9.61 -2.14
N LEU A 133 -9.98 9.18 -0.89
CA LEU A 133 -10.89 8.10 -0.45
C LEU A 133 -12.35 8.41 -0.75
N ARG A 134 -12.77 9.66 -0.65
CA ARG A 134 -14.16 10.07 -0.97
C ARG A 134 -14.50 9.90 -2.43
N ARG A 135 -13.50 9.96 -3.32
CA ARG A 135 -13.67 9.92 -4.78
C ARG A 135 -13.42 8.55 -5.37
N LEU A 136 -12.66 7.71 -4.68
CA LEU A 136 -12.33 6.38 -5.18
C LEU A 136 -13.50 5.41 -5.00
N GLY A 137 -13.84 4.74 -6.10
CA GLY A 137 -14.70 3.57 -6.08
C GLY A 137 -13.96 2.39 -6.69
N PRO A 138 -14.54 1.17 -6.65
CA PRO A 138 -13.88 -0.03 -7.17
C PRO A 138 -13.57 0.00 -8.67
N ARG A 139 -14.23 0.89 -9.41
CA ARG A 139 -14.04 1.05 -10.86
C ARG A 139 -13.13 2.23 -11.22
N THR A 140 -12.76 3.05 -10.26
CA THR A 140 -11.85 4.18 -10.49
C THR A 140 -10.47 3.66 -10.86
N ARG A 141 -9.77 4.37 -11.76
CA ARG A 141 -8.39 4.05 -12.13
C ARG A 141 -7.43 5.03 -11.48
N ILE A 142 -6.35 4.50 -10.95
CA ILE A 142 -5.22 5.27 -10.44
C ILE A 142 -4.10 5.17 -11.48
N ILE A 143 -3.76 6.30 -12.07
CA ILE A 143 -2.74 6.33 -13.13
C ILE A 143 -1.43 6.88 -12.55
N ILE A 144 -0.36 6.11 -12.68
CA ILE A 144 0.99 6.49 -12.30
C ILE A 144 1.84 6.57 -13.57
N GLY A 145 2.38 7.72 -13.80
CA GLY A 145 3.21 7.99 -15.00
C GLY A 145 2.74 9.17 -15.84
#